data_c11e5dbee73b129d4d072afc98b4a8d9
#
_entry.id   c11e5dbee73b129d4d072afc98b4a8d9
#
_cell.length_a   1.000
_cell.length_b   1.000
_cell.length_c   1.000
_cell.angle_alpha   90.00
_cell.angle_beta   90.00
_cell.angle_gamma   90.00
#
_symmetry.space_group_name_H-M   'P 1'
#
loop_
_entity.id
_entity.type
_entity.pdbx_description
1 polymer ?
#
loop_
_entity_poly.entity_id
_entity_poly.type
_entity_poly.pdbx_seq_one_letter_code
_entity_poly.pdbx_strand_id
1 'polypeptide(L)'
;MSILVDDSNKTACRAAEAGLQQKNCAALVRPAGTGKGCIVWELLDAHPEMRVLWVVSCAARLELRRALTKRLGRTLGGRVRLMSCEQLSVQNALGWVALAEFRPGLLVLDGWREMSAKDWTDCVQPLFRLCPGAKLLALGEPDAPGDSCRAAEEMLADAIVEPLALGGAMAEGLLPMPASYTALLWPLEDAMARLRAEVKNLHLPGCPDPNAEKYQALSLAVEKLPPVEQLLAQWLPDAAGRYLVLCEDDAAAAQTAEQAEKLFGAGTHIYKDAEGFAADEAATLRLLVCANGPAVQAPLAGISGVVLVRRSAEPAAYRQMLARALAACGSVPVAELSAAFEALTCVQQLRKECSAAGAEAFPLEEPLSACRRAYRQLRRALDSDWERYYAAAKQMTAEGKTLDVPRSYSFGGMAVGRWLENQRLVRAGKKKGRLTATQADRLDK
;
A
#
# COMPACT_ATOMS: atom_id res chain seq x y z
N MET A 1 13.30 -26.66 19.41
CA MET A 1 13.16 -26.79 17.95
C MET A 1 12.80 -25.40 17.42
N SER A 2 13.53 -24.86 16.43
CA SER A 2 13.25 -23.51 15.87
C SER A 2 11.86 -23.44 15.26
N ILE A 3 11.16 -22.33 15.54
CA ILE A 3 9.86 -22.04 14.92
C ILE A 3 10.00 -21.45 13.51
N LEU A 4 11.24 -21.08 13.11
CA LEU A 4 11.53 -20.56 11.78
C LEU A 4 11.87 -21.71 10.84
N VAL A 5 11.04 -21.93 9.83
CA VAL A 5 11.24 -22.98 8.84
C VAL A 5 12.10 -22.44 7.69
N ASP A 6 11.83 -21.22 7.25
CA ASP A 6 12.44 -20.60 6.07
C ASP A 6 13.84 -20.05 6.35
N ASP A 7 14.76 -20.24 5.42
CA ASP A 7 16.14 -19.76 5.54
C ASP A 7 16.24 -18.23 5.52
N SER A 8 15.36 -17.55 4.79
CA SER A 8 15.22 -16.10 4.79
C SER A 8 14.85 -15.55 6.18
N ASN A 9 13.91 -16.20 6.88
CA ASN A 9 13.54 -15.82 8.24
C ASN A 9 14.66 -16.13 9.26
N LYS A 10 15.39 -17.22 9.09
CA LYS A 10 16.57 -17.53 9.92
C LYS A 10 17.68 -16.50 9.72
N THR A 11 17.91 -16.07 8.46
CA THR A 11 18.90 -15.03 8.14
C THR A 11 18.50 -13.69 8.74
N ALA A 12 17.22 -13.29 8.57
CA ALA A 12 16.70 -12.07 9.16
C ALA A 12 16.74 -12.07 10.71
N CYS A 13 16.50 -13.23 11.34
CA CYS A 13 16.62 -13.40 12.79
C CYS A 13 18.07 -13.17 13.26
N ARG A 14 19.05 -13.81 12.60
CA ARG A 14 20.48 -13.63 12.91
C ARG A 14 20.94 -12.20 12.71
N ALA A 15 20.50 -11.55 11.62
CA ALA A 15 20.82 -10.15 11.34
C ALA A 15 20.20 -9.20 12.39
N ALA A 16 18.96 -9.45 12.81
CA ALA A 16 18.32 -8.70 13.88
C ALA A 16 19.07 -8.86 15.21
N GLU A 17 19.45 -10.10 15.57
CA GLU A 17 20.23 -10.38 16.77
C GLU A 17 21.58 -9.66 16.77
N ALA A 18 22.31 -9.72 15.65
CA ALA A 18 23.58 -9.00 15.48
C ALA A 18 23.40 -7.49 15.61
N GLY A 19 22.34 -6.90 15.00
CA GLY A 19 22.00 -5.50 15.17
C GLY A 19 21.72 -5.10 16.63
N LEU A 20 20.95 -5.93 17.32
CA LEU A 20 20.66 -5.74 18.75
C LEU A 20 21.92 -5.87 19.65
N GLN A 21 22.89 -6.69 19.26
CA GLN A 21 24.16 -6.83 20.01
C GLN A 21 25.11 -5.65 19.73
N GLN A 22 25.22 -5.21 18.50
CA GLN A 22 26.19 -4.20 18.06
C GLN A 22 25.71 -2.75 18.28
N LYS A 23 24.42 -2.49 17.98
CA LYS A 23 23.83 -1.14 17.94
C LYS A 23 22.75 -0.93 18.99
N ASN A 24 22.37 -1.94 19.77
CA ASN A 24 21.18 -1.98 20.62
C ASN A 24 19.86 -1.73 19.87
N CYS A 25 19.89 -1.74 18.55
CA CYS A 25 18.74 -1.46 17.70
C CYS A 25 18.79 -2.30 16.42
N ALA A 26 17.64 -2.85 16.01
CA ALA A 26 17.45 -3.49 14.71
C ALA A 26 16.04 -3.19 14.18
N ALA A 27 15.90 -3.07 12.86
CA ALA A 27 14.59 -2.89 12.22
C ALA A 27 14.41 -3.91 11.09
N LEU A 28 13.35 -4.69 11.16
CA LEU A 28 12.93 -5.65 10.13
C LEU A 28 11.84 -5.01 9.27
N VAL A 29 12.16 -4.71 8.03
CA VAL A 29 11.24 -4.11 7.05
C VAL A 29 10.90 -5.17 6.01
N ARG A 30 9.74 -5.83 6.19
CA ARG A 30 9.31 -6.97 5.36
C ARG A 30 7.78 -6.93 5.17
N PRO A 31 7.22 -7.48 4.07
CA PRO A 31 5.78 -7.48 3.82
C PRO A 31 4.96 -8.15 4.93
N ALA A 32 3.66 -7.88 4.95
CA ALA A 32 2.72 -8.61 5.79
C ALA A 32 2.80 -10.13 5.52
N GLY A 33 2.57 -10.96 6.53
CA GLY A 33 2.55 -12.42 6.39
C GLY A 33 3.91 -13.11 6.33
N THR A 34 5.04 -12.39 6.21
CA THR A 34 6.40 -12.98 6.08
C THR A 34 7.03 -13.46 7.39
N GLY A 35 6.28 -13.60 8.46
CA GLY A 35 6.77 -14.23 9.70
C GLY A 35 7.53 -13.32 10.68
N LYS A 36 7.47 -11.99 10.55
CA LYS A 36 8.12 -11.05 11.47
C LYS A 36 7.85 -11.34 12.96
N GLY A 37 6.60 -11.66 13.30
CA GLY A 37 6.23 -12.02 14.68
C GLY A 37 6.86 -13.35 15.16
N CYS A 38 7.09 -14.30 14.25
CA CYS A 38 7.78 -15.54 14.57
C CYS A 38 9.26 -15.28 14.88
N ILE A 39 9.90 -14.35 14.17
CA ILE A 39 11.28 -13.93 14.45
C ILE A 39 11.41 -13.37 15.88
N VAL A 40 10.44 -12.58 16.35
CA VAL A 40 10.44 -12.10 17.75
C VAL A 40 10.39 -13.27 18.74
N TRP A 41 9.54 -14.25 18.49
CA TRP A 41 9.43 -15.41 19.37
C TRP A 41 10.70 -16.29 19.33
N GLU A 42 11.36 -16.43 18.17
CA GLU A 42 12.63 -17.16 18.07
C GLU A 42 13.73 -16.46 18.89
N LEU A 43 13.84 -15.14 18.81
CA LEU A 43 14.76 -14.36 19.64
C LEU A 43 14.46 -14.51 21.13
N LEU A 44 13.18 -14.56 21.51
CA LEU A 44 12.77 -14.80 22.90
C LEU A 44 13.12 -16.19 23.39
N ASP A 45 13.04 -17.20 22.55
CA ASP A 45 13.41 -18.57 22.90
C ASP A 45 14.93 -18.72 23.07
N ALA A 46 15.72 -17.98 22.27
CA ALA A 46 17.16 -17.92 22.42
C ALA A 46 17.61 -17.20 23.73
N HIS A 47 16.77 -16.31 24.27
CA HIS A 47 17.07 -15.49 25.45
C HIS A 47 15.97 -15.64 26.53
N PRO A 48 15.91 -16.76 27.25
CA PRO A 48 14.80 -17.10 28.18
C PRO A 48 14.67 -16.13 29.38
N GLU A 49 15.74 -15.42 29.75
CA GLU A 49 15.76 -14.42 30.83
C GLU A 49 15.26 -13.04 30.37
N MET A 50 15.17 -12.82 29.05
CA MET A 50 14.81 -11.52 28.50
C MET A 50 13.34 -11.17 28.74
N ARG A 51 13.07 -10.01 29.32
CA ARG A 51 11.73 -9.43 29.42
C ARG A 51 11.46 -8.52 28.24
N VAL A 52 10.28 -8.65 27.63
CA VAL A 52 9.92 -7.92 26.41
C VAL A 52 8.65 -7.14 26.62
N LEU A 53 8.70 -5.86 26.29
CA LEU A 53 7.53 -5.03 26.07
C LEU A 53 7.29 -4.92 24.56
N TRP A 54 6.23 -5.54 24.09
CA TRP A 54 5.84 -5.57 22.68
C TRP A 54 4.70 -4.58 22.45
N VAL A 55 5.04 -3.46 21.82
CA VAL A 55 4.11 -2.38 21.50
C VAL A 55 3.68 -2.51 20.05
N VAL A 56 2.38 -2.52 19.80
CA VAL A 56 1.77 -2.59 18.46
C VAL A 56 1.09 -1.28 18.10
N SER A 57 1.05 -0.96 16.82
CA SER A 57 0.49 0.31 16.32
C SER A 57 -1.00 0.51 16.63
N CYS A 58 -1.80 -0.58 16.66
CA CYS A 58 -3.24 -0.48 16.86
C CYS A 58 -3.85 -1.76 17.49
N ALA A 59 -5.09 -1.65 17.96
CA ALA A 59 -5.84 -2.77 18.58
C ALA A 59 -5.99 -3.98 17.65
N ALA A 60 -6.23 -3.80 16.36
CA ALA A 60 -6.34 -4.90 15.40
C ALA A 60 -5.03 -5.72 15.32
N ARG A 61 -3.87 -5.05 15.36
CA ARG A 61 -2.57 -5.70 15.38
C ARG A 61 -2.31 -6.40 16.72
N LEU A 62 -2.84 -5.86 17.82
CA LEU A 62 -2.79 -6.49 19.13
C LEU A 62 -3.47 -7.86 19.10
N GLU A 63 -4.68 -7.95 18.56
CA GLU A 63 -5.41 -9.22 18.45
C GLU A 63 -4.70 -10.21 17.53
N LEU A 64 -4.14 -9.73 16.41
CA LEU A 64 -3.32 -10.55 15.52
C LEU A 64 -2.13 -11.18 16.25
N ARG A 65 -1.43 -10.42 17.13
CA ARG A 65 -0.30 -10.93 17.89
C ARG A 65 -0.72 -11.86 19.02
N ARG A 66 -1.87 -11.65 19.65
CA ARG A 66 -2.47 -12.58 20.60
C ARG A 66 -2.81 -13.91 19.93
N ALA A 67 -3.44 -13.88 18.77
CA ALA A 67 -3.75 -15.07 17.99
C ALA A 67 -2.49 -15.84 17.57
N LEU A 68 -1.44 -15.15 17.10
CA LEU A 68 -0.14 -15.75 16.80
C LEU A 68 0.46 -16.43 18.03
N THR A 69 0.49 -15.75 19.16
CA THR A 69 1.03 -16.25 20.42
C THR A 69 0.34 -17.55 20.82
N LYS A 70 -1.01 -17.57 20.78
CA LYS A 70 -1.82 -18.76 21.06
C LYS A 70 -1.51 -19.90 20.09
N ARG A 71 -1.42 -19.61 18.78
CA ARG A 71 -1.12 -20.59 17.73
C ARG A 71 0.26 -21.24 17.92
N LEU A 72 1.24 -20.47 18.41
CA LEU A 72 2.58 -20.97 18.70
C LEU A 72 2.67 -21.67 20.06
N GLY A 73 1.57 -21.82 20.80
CA GLY A 73 1.58 -22.41 22.15
C GLY A 73 2.37 -21.60 23.17
N ARG A 74 2.49 -20.28 22.96
CA ARG A 74 3.23 -19.37 23.84
C ARG A 74 2.28 -18.64 24.78
N THR A 75 2.81 -18.12 25.87
CA THR A 75 2.04 -17.38 26.87
C THR A 75 2.49 -15.94 26.97
N LEU A 76 1.53 -15.05 27.12
CA LEU A 76 1.74 -13.65 27.51
C LEU A 76 1.75 -13.56 29.05
N GLY A 77 2.32 -12.48 29.57
CA GLY A 77 2.54 -12.28 31.01
C GLY A 77 3.94 -12.73 31.41
N GLY A 78 4.28 -12.65 32.71
CA GLY A 78 5.63 -12.97 33.16
C GLY A 78 6.71 -12.16 32.45
N ARG A 79 7.27 -12.70 31.36
CA ARG A 79 8.34 -12.06 30.60
C ARG A 79 7.91 -11.30 29.33
N VAL A 80 6.66 -11.44 28.87
CA VAL A 80 6.17 -10.76 27.66
C VAL A 80 4.91 -9.96 27.97
N ARG A 81 4.99 -8.64 27.85
CA ARG A 81 3.84 -7.75 27.88
C ARG A 81 3.55 -7.23 26.49
N LEU A 82 2.32 -7.39 26.03
CA LEU A 82 1.84 -6.96 24.72
C LEU A 82 0.79 -5.86 24.92
N MET A 83 1.03 -4.68 24.31
CA MET A 83 0.17 -3.50 24.45
C MET A 83 0.03 -2.78 23.12
N SER A 84 -1.11 -2.11 22.88
CA SER A 84 -1.27 -1.21 21.73
C SER A 84 -0.94 0.25 22.11
N CYS A 85 -0.70 1.11 21.10
CA CYS A 85 -0.49 2.53 21.31
C CYS A 85 -1.70 3.16 22.02
N GLU A 86 -2.95 2.76 21.67
CA GLU A 86 -4.14 3.27 22.36
C GLU A 86 -4.15 2.88 23.83
N GLN A 87 -3.72 1.66 24.18
CA GLN A 87 -3.61 1.25 25.60
C GLN A 87 -2.52 2.02 26.34
N LEU A 88 -1.41 2.34 25.66
CA LEU A 88 -0.35 3.15 26.27
C LEU A 88 -0.77 4.61 26.46
N SER A 89 -1.49 5.19 25.50
CA SER A 89 -1.91 6.60 25.56
C SER A 89 -2.87 6.91 26.71
N VAL A 90 -3.61 5.92 27.20
CA VAL A 90 -4.54 6.06 28.33
C VAL A 90 -3.94 5.62 29.68
N GLN A 91 -2.64 5.27 29.73
CA GLN A 91 -1.99 4.88 30.97
C GLN A 91 -1.89 6.07 31.94
N ASN A 92 -2.28 5.81 33.20
CA ASN A 92 -2.04 6.76 34.29
C ASN A 92 -0.60 6.60 34.86
N ALA A 93 -0.24 7.43 35.82
CA ALA A 93 1.10 7.41 36.44
C ALA A 93 1.45 6.03 37.01
N LEU A 94 0.51 5.31 37.64
CA LEU A 94 0.74 3.99 38.21
C LEU A 94 0.99 2.95 37.12
N GLY A 95 0.29 3.04 35.97
CA GLY A 95 0.54 2.18 34.81
C GLY A 95 1.95 2.36 34.24
N TRP A 96 2.41 3.59 34.14
CA TRP A 96 3.79 3.87 33.71
C TRP A 96 4.83 3.37 34.69
N VAL A 97 4.61 3.52 36.03
CA VAL A 97 5.48 2.94 37.05
C VAL A 97 5.54 1.43 36.92
N ALA A 98 4.40 0.75 36.75
CA ALA A 98 4.36 -0.70 36.57
C ALA A 98 5.09 -1.18 35.32
N LEU A 99 5.14 -0.37 34.24
CA LEU A 99 5.94 -0.64 33.06
C LEU A 99 7.44 -0.46 33.32
N ALA A 100 7.83 0.56 34.09
CA ALA A 100 9.22 0.78 34.49
C ALA A 100 9.72 -0.35 35.42
N GLU A 101 8.90 -0.79 36.37
CA GLU A 101 9.21 -1.92 37.26
C GLU A 101 9.31 -3.26 36.54
N PHE A 102 8.63 -3.41 35.41
CA PHE A 102 8.75 -4.59 34.56
C PHE A 102 10.17 -4.73 33.96
N ARG A 103 10.93 -3.63 33.84
CA ARG A 103 12.33 -3.61 33.35
C ARG A 103 12.51 -4.43 32.07
N PRO A 104 11.88 -4.07 30.96
CA PRO A 104 12.07 -4.79 29.71
C PRO A 104 13.52 -4.68 29.24
N GLY A 105 14.12 -5.80 28.86
CA GLY A 105 15.42 -5.84 28.20
C GLY A 105 15.30 -5.62 26.68
N LEU A 106 14.08 -5.79 26.14
CA LEU A 106 13.77 -5.55 24.73
C LEU A 106 12.43 -4.82 24.57
N LEU A 107 12.44 -3.74 23.81
CA LEU A 107 11.25 -3.06 23.30
C LEU A 107 11.03 -3.55 21.86
N VAL A 108 9.84 -4.05 21.56
CA VAL A 108 9.44 -4.39 20.19
C VAL A 108 8.40 -3.37 19.72
N LEU A 109 8.68 -2.64 18.65
CA LEU A 109 7.74 -1.71 18.01
C LEU A 109 7.18 -2.35 16.74
N ASP A 110 5.96 -2.84 16.78
CA ASP A 110 5.34 -3.59 15.69
C ASP A 110 4.34 -2.73 14.92
N GLY A 111 4.61 -2.50 13.67
CA GLY A 111 3.92 -1.55 12.83
C GLY A 111 4.44 -0.11 13.01
N TRP A 112 5.71 0.07 13.33
CA TRP A 112 6.29 1.38 13.62
C TRP A 112 6.10 2.39 12.47
N ARG A 113 6.05 1.94 11.23
CA ARG A 113 5.78 2.78 10.06
C ARG A 113 4.32 3.22 9.94
N GLU A 114 3.42 2.56 10.66
CA GLU A 114 1.99 2.92 10.73
C GLU A 114 1.68 3.82 11.93
N MET A 115 2.64 4.01 12.84
CA MET A 115 2.49 4.88 14.00
C MET A 115 2.51 6.36 13.58
N SER A 116 1.53 7.11 14.04
CA SER A 116 1.47 8.55 13.82
C SER A 116 2.56 9.29 14.62
N ALA A 117 2.83 10.55 14.27
CA ALA A 117 3.72 11.40 15.06
C ALA A 117 3.24 11.55 16.51
N LYS A 118 1.92 11.51 16.74
CA LYS A 118 1.31 11.55 18.08
C LYS A 118 1.61 10.26 18.85
N ASP A 119 1.42 9.08 18.23
CA ASP A 119 1.74 7.79 18.87
C ASP A 119 3.23 7.72 19.23
N TRP A 120 4.09 8.22 18.37
CA TRP A 120 5.52 8.29 18.63
C TRP A 120 5.83 9.15 19.87
N THR A 121 5.25 10.33 19.93
CA THR A 121 5.49 11.30 21.03
C THR A 121 4.87 10.84 22.34
N ASP A 122 3.62 10.37 22.31
CA ASP A 122 2.82 10.08 23.50
C ASP A 122 3.07 8.68 24.07
N CYS A 123 3.47 7.74 23.21
CA CYS A 123 3.64 6.34 23.62
C CYS A 123 5.11 5.89 23.57
N VAL A 124 5.81 6.09 22.46
CA VAL A 124 7.14 5.48 22.24
C VAL A 124 8.26 6.25 22.95
N GLN A 125 8.31 7.58 22.83
CA GLN A 125 9.34 8.39 23.48
C GLN A 125 9.35 8.25 25.01
N PRO A 126 8.20 8.19 25.73
CA PRO A 126 8.19 7.93 27.16
C PRO A 126 8.82 6.58 27.52
N LEU A 127 8.61 5.53 26.69
CA LEU A 127 9.22 4.21 26.92
C LEU A 127 10.75 4.26 26.88
N PHE A 128 11.34 5.01 25.93
CA PHE A 128 12.81 5.16 25.88
C PHE A 128 13.36 5.83 27.12
N ARG A 129 12.62 6.80 27.69
CA ARG A 129 13.02 7.47 28.95
C ARG A 129 12.89 6.55 30.17
N LEU A 130 11.85 5.72 30.20
CA LEU A 130 11.59 4.80 31.30
C LEU A 130 12.47 3.55 31.27
N CYS A 131 12.90 3.13 30.08
CA CYS A 131 13.66 1.91 29.85
C CYS A 131 14.97 2.20 29.08
N PRO A 132 15.88 3.03 29.60
CA PRO A 132 17.04 3.52 28.84
C PRO A 132 18.05 2.41 28.48
N GLY A 133 18.00 1.27 29.17
CA GLY A 133 18.85 0.12 28.88
C GLY A 133 18.22 -0.94 27.99
N ALA A 134 16.97 -0.78 27.58
CA ALA A 134 16.30 -1.73 26.72
C ALA A 134 16.80 -1.63 25.28
N LYS A 135 17.03 -2.78 24.63
CA LYS A 135 17.29 -2.87 23.21
C LYS A 135 15.99 -2.63 22.42
N LEU A 136 16.10 -2.19 21.18
CA LEU A 136 14.98 -1.89 20.31
C LEU A 136 14.91 -2.78 19.09
N LEU A 137 13.82 -3.50 18.91
CA LEU A 137 13.49 -4.21 17.67
C LEU A 137 12.24 -3.61 17.03
N ALA A 138 12.38 -3.03 15.86
CA ALA A 138 11.28 -2.44 15.11
C ALA A 138 10.83 -3.38 13.97
N LEU A 139 9.51 -3.60 13.85
CA LEU A 139 8.90 -4.41 12.79
C LEU A 139 8.03 -3.50 11.91
N GLY A 140 8.34 -3.39 10.63
CA GLY A 140 7.64 -2.56 9.66
C GLY A 140 7.31 -3.30 8.37
N GLU A 141 6.41 -2.70 7.59
CA GLU A 141 6.16 -3.08 6.21
C GLU A 141 6.96 -2.17 5.27
N PRO A 142 7.42 -2.65 4.07
CA PRO A 142 8.26 -1.85 3.16
C PRO A 142 7.55 -0.59 2.69
N ASP A 143 6.27 -0.72 2.42
CA ASP A 143 5.41 0.30 1.86
C ASP A 143 4.58 0.92 3.00
N ALA A 144 5.15 1.92 3.68
CA ALA A 144 4.44 2.65 4.73
C ALA A 144 3.45 3.67 4.13
N PRO A 145 2.32 3.92 4.80
CA PRO A 145 1.46 5.06 4.46
C PRO A 145 2.26 6.38 4.55
N GLY A 146 1.92 7.36 3.70
CA GLY A 146 2.63 8.63 3.60
C GLY A 146 2.68 9.51 4.87
N ASP A 147 1.94 9.13 5.91
CA ASP A 147 1.85 9.81 7.20
C ASP A 147 2.75 9.19 8.29
N SER A 148 3.71 8.34 7.91
CA SER A 148 4.65 7.76 8.86
C SER A 148 5.43 8.83 9.64
N CYS A 149 5.74 8.55 10.91
CA CYS A 149 6.48 9.47 11.76
C CYS A 149 7.91 9.65 11.26
N ARG A 150 8.24 10.83 10.73
CA ARG A 150 9.57 11.16 10.23
C ARG A 150 10.68 10.92 11.25
N ALA A 151 10.45 11.25 12.52
CA ALA A 151 11.43 11.02 13.58
C ALA A 151 11.73 9.52 13.78
N ALA A 152 10.74 8.64 13.60
CA ALA A 152 10.92 7.21 13.66
C ALA A 152 11.74 6.71 12.45
N GLU A 153 11.43 7.20 11.25
CA GLU A 153 12.18 6.86 10.01
C GLU A 153 13.66 7.26 10.13
N GLU A 154 13.92 8.49 10.57
CA GLU A 154 15.30 9.00 10.76
C GLU A 154 16.06 8.19 11.81
N MET A 155 15.41 7.82 12.93
CA MET A 155 16.06 7.05 13.99
C MET A 155 16.36 5.60 13.58
N LEU A 156 15.50 4.98 12.79
CA LEU A 156 15.57 3.57 12.45
C LEU A 156 16.25 3.28 11.10
N ALA A 157 16.56 4.32 10.30
CA ALA A 157 17.13 4.16 8.95
C ALA A 157 18.40 3.28 8.94
N ASP A 158 19.33 3.55 9.85
CA ASP A 158 20.60 2.81 9.94
C ASP A 158 20.49 1.47 10.70
N ALA A 159 19.32 1.18 11.24
CA ALA A 159 19.04 -0.07 11.96
C ALA A 159 18.34 -1.11 11.08
N ILE A 160 17.95 -0.78 9.85
CA ILE A 160 17.27 -1.70 8.93
C ILE A 160 18.21 -2.83 8.54
N VAL A 161 17.80 -4.06 8.79
CA VAL A 161 18.52 -5.28 8.46
C VAL A 161 17.66 -6.21 7.60
N GLU A 162 18.28 -6.86 6.60
CA GLU A 162 17.65 -7.81 5.70
C GLU A 162 16.26 -7.32 5.17
N PRO A 163 16.21 -6.13 4.53
CA PRO A 163 14.97 -5.61 3.99
C PRO A 163 14.46 -6.51 2.85
N LEU A 164 13.16 -6.74 2.83
CA LEU A 164 12.53 -7.61 1.84
C LEU A 164 11.35 -6.91 1.17
N ALA A 165 11.40 -6.77 -0.15
CA ALA A 165 10.30 -6.27 -0.96
C ALA A 165 9.24 -7.36 -1.23
N LEU A 166 8.04 -6.97 -1.68
CA LEU A 166 6.96 -7.92 -1.95
C LEU A 166 7.33 -8.96 -3.00
N GLY A 167 7.95 -8.53 -4.11
CA GLY A 167 8.41 -9.45 -5.16
C GLY A 167 9.45 -10.46 -4.66
N GLY A 168 10.37 -10.03 -3.80
CA GLY A 168 11.33 -10.91 -3.14
C GLY A 168 10.67 -11.93 -2.21
N ALA A 169 9.68 -11.49 -1.41
CA ALA A 169 8.94 -12.38 -0.52
C ALA A 169 8.18 -13.48 -1.28
N MET A 170 7.65 -13.16 -2.45
CA MET A 170 7.02 -14.14 -3.35
C MET A 170 8.07 -15.09 -3.97
N ALA A 171 9.21 -14.56 -4.41
CA ALA A 171 10.29 -15.36 -4.99
C ALA A 171 10.89 -16.35 -3.99
N GLU A 172 11.00 -15.96 -2.73
CA GLU A 172 11.50 -16.80 -1.64
C GLU A 172 10.44 -17.75 -1.07
N GLY A 173 9.19 -17.71 -1.58
CA GLY A 173 8.09 -18.55 -1.11
C GLY A 173 7.54 -18.20 0.27
N LEU A 174 7.93 -17.04 0.84
CA LEU A 174 7.40 -16.56 2.12
C LEU A 174 5.96 -16.06 1.99
N LEU A 175 5.61 -15.58 0.81
CA LEU A 175 4.23 -15.27 0.41
C LEU A 175 3.91 -16.05 -0.86
N PRO A 176 2.70 -16.60 -0.97
CA PRO A 176 2.29 -17.29 -2.19
C PRO A 176 2.12 -16.32 -3.34
N MET A 177 2.36 -16.79 -4.57
CA MET A 177 1.92 -16.10 -5.77
C MET A 177 0.40 -16.22 -5.88
N PRO A 178 -0.31 -15.22 -6.43
CA PRO A 178 -1.71 -15.40 -6.78
C PRO A 178 -1.86 -16.49 -7.85
N ALA A 179 -2.93 -17.28 -7.78
CA ALA A 179 -3.20 -18.34 -8.78
C ALA A 179 -3.44 -17.73 -10.16
N SER A 180 -4.12 -16.60 -10.22
CA SER A 180 -4.26 -15.73 -11.40
C SER A 180 -4.40 -14.28 -10.94
N TYR A 181 -4.14 -13.33 -11.84
CA TYR A 181 -4.31 -11.91 -11.55
C TYR A 181 -4.96 -11.20 -12.72
N THR A 182 -6.11 -10.58 -12.47
CA THR A 182 -6.88 -9.85 -13.48
C THR A 182 -7.05 -8.40 -13.06
N ALA A 183 -6.57 -7.44 -13.87
CA ALA A 183 -6.74 -6.02 -13.61
C ALA A 183 -7.95 -5.47 -14.41
N LEU A 184 -8.87 -4.81 -13.70
CA LEU A 184 -10.08 -4.22 -14.23
C LEU A 184 -10.14 -2.73 -13.87
N LEU A 185 -10.73 -1.90 -14.75
CA LEU A 185 -11.01 -0.49 -14.45
C LEU A 185 -12.46 -0.34 -13.98
N TRP A 186 -12.64 0.15 -12.76
CA TRP A 186 -13.96 0.41 -12.20
C TRP A 186 -13.88 1.47 -11.07
N PRO A 187 -14.72 2.48 -11.06
CA PRO A 187 -15.64 2.89 -12.15
C PRO A 187 -14.88 3.51 -13.33
N LEU A 188 -15.04 2.90 -14.50
CA LEU A 188 -14.36 3.32 -15.72
C LEU A 188 -14.78 4.73 -16.19
N GLU A 189 -16.05 5.06 -16.05
CA GLU A 189 -16.60 6.36 -16.42
C GLU A 189 -15.91 7.52 -15.69
N ASP A 190 -15.67 7.38 -14.38
CA ASP A 190 -14.95 8.38 -13.58
C ASP A 190 -13.49 8.53 -14.04
N ALA A 191 -12.83 7.42 -14.38
CA ALA A 191 -11.46 7.45 -14.89
C ALA A 191 -11.38 8.16 -16.24
N MET A 192 -12.31 7.89 -17.13
CA MET A 192 -12.41 8.55 -18.43
C MET A 192 -12.80 10.03 -18.33
N ALA A 193 -13.70 10.38 -17.41
CA ALA A 193 -14.09 11.78 -17.17
C ALA A 193 -12.91 12.61 -16.66
N ARG A 194 -12.11 12.07 -15.72
CA ARG A 194 -10.89 12.74 -15.22
C ARG A 194 -9.87 12.95 -16.33
N LEU A 195 -9.62 11.93 -17.14
CA LEU A 195 -8.68 12.00 -18.25
C LEU A 195 -9.14 13.01 -19.32
N ARG A 196 -10.45 13.04 -19.64
CA ARG A 196 -11.03 14.04 -20.56
C ARG A 196 -10.83 15.46 -20.04
N ALA A 197 -11.04 15.68 -18.73
CA ALA A 197 -10.81 16.98 -18.12
C ALA A 197 -9.34 17.38 -18.18
N GLU A 198 -8.40 16.46 -17.97
CA GLU A 198 -6.96 16.71 -18.08
C GLU A 198 -6.58 17.09 -19.52
N VAL A 199 -7.01 16.33 -20.52
CA VAL A 199 -6.77 16.62 -21.95
C VAL A 199 -7.34 17.98 -22.31
N LYS A 200 -8.59 18.28 -21.92
CA LYS A 200 -9.24 19.57 -22.17
C LYS A 200 -8.51 20.75 -21.52
N ASN A 201 -8.00 20.57 -20.30
CA ASN A 201 -7.28 21.62 -19.58
C ASN A 201 -5.92 21.97 -20.21
N LEU A 202 -5.34 21.06 -20.98
CA LEU A 202 -4.08 21.25 -21.70
C LEU A 202 -4.31 21.76 -23.13
N HIS A 203 -5.56 21.82 -23.59
CA HIS A 203 -5.94 22.35 -24.90
C HIS A 203 -5.79 23.86 -24.97
N LEU A 204 -5.20 24.33 -26.07
CA LEU A 204 -5.06 25.75 -26.37
C LEU A 204 -6.29 26.25 -27.14
N PRO A 205 -6.99 27.27 -26.65
CA PRO A 205 -8.11 27.85 -27.39
C PRO A 205 -7.69 28.28 -28.79
N GLY A 206 -8.46 27.87 -29.82
CA GLY A 206 -8.21 28.20 -31.20
C GLY A 206 -7.22 27.34 -31.98
N CYS A 207 -6.61 26.34 -31.31
CA CYS A 207 -5.75 25.35 -31.97
C CYS A 207 -6.43 23.97 -32.03
N PRO A 208 -6.20 23.16 -33.07
CA PRO A 208 -6.58 21.75 -33.05
C PRO A 208 -5.97 21.07 -31.84
N ASP A 209 -6.75 20.25 -31.13
CA ASP A 209 -6.23 19.48 -29.98
C ASP A 209 -5.33 18.36 -30.51
N PRO A 210 -3.99 18.40 -30.28
CA PRO A 210 -3.07 17.40 -30.78
C PRO A 210 -3.25 16.04 -30.09
N ASN A 211 -4.02 15.98 -29.01
CA ASN A 211 -4.27 14.79 -28.22
C ASN A 211 -5.67 14.20 -28.46
N ALA A 212 -6.54 14.91 -29.23
CA ALA A 212 -7.90 14.45 -29.51
C ALA A 212 -7.94 13.04 -30.11
N GLU A 213 -7.11 12.77 -31.14
CA GLU A 213 -7.02 11.46 -31.79
C GLU A 213 -6.57 10.37 -30.83
N LYS A 214 -5.60 10.68 -29.94
CA LYS A 214 -5.09 9.70 -28.94
C LYS A 214 -6.12 9.41 -27.86
N TYR A 215 -6.87 10.45 -27.43
CA TYR A 215 -7.99 10.27 -26.52
C TYR A 215 -9.11 9.46 -27.17
N GLN A 216 -9.44 9.71 -28.44
CA GLN A 216 -10.42 8.94 -29.19
C GLN A 216 -10.00 7.48 -29.34
N ALA A 217 -8.71 7.22 -29.64
CA ALA A 217 -8.17 5.87 -29.69
C ALA A 217 -8.31 5.12 -28.34
N LEU A 218 -8.10 5.83 -27.22
CA LEU A 218 -8.33 5.26 -25.89
C LEU A 218 -9.82 4.98 -25.65
N SER A 219 -10.72 5.92 -26.00
CA SER A 219 -12.17 5.74 -25.87
C SER A 219 -12.66 4.52 -26.64
N LEU A 220 -12.23 4.38 -27.89
CA LEU A 220 -12.56 3.21 -28.72
C LEU A 220 -12.00 1.89 -28.16
N ALA A 221 -10.83 1.93 -27.51
CA ALA A 221 -10.27 0.75 -26.86
C ALA A 221 -11.06 0.38 -25.58
N VAL A 222 -11.56 1.37 -24.86
CA VAL A 222 -12.41 1.18 -23.68
C VAL A 222 -13.78 0.63 -24.06
N GLU A 223 -14.41 1.14 -25.11
CA GLU A 223 -15.72 0.65 -25.61
C GLU A 223 -15.70 -0.83 -26.00
N LYS A 224 -14.52 -1.38 -26.32
CA LYS A 224 -14.35 -2.79 -26.66
C LYS A 224 -14.16 -3.69 -25.43
N LEU A 225 -14.04 -3.12 -24.24
CA LEU A 225 -13.96 -3.91 -23.02
C LEU A 225 -15.34 -4.48 -22.69
N PRO A 226 -15.39 -5.72 -22.18
CA PRO A 226 -16.63 -6.23 -21.61
C PRO A 226 -17.05 -5.37 -20.41
N PRO A 227 -18.36 -5.20 -20.17
CA PRO A 227 -18.86 -4.48 -18.99
C PRO A 227 -18.35 -5.16 -17.72
N VAL A 228 -18.16 -4.38 -16.66
CA VAL A 228 -17.60 -4.85 -15.38
C VAL A 228 -18.44 -5.99 -14.80
N GLU A 229 -19.77 -5.92 -14.95
CA GLU A 229 -20.68 -6.97 -14.49
C GLU A 229 -20.39 -8.32 -15.16
N GLN A 230 -20.11 -8.32 -16.46
CA GLN A 230 -19.74 -9.52 -17.19
C GLN A 230 -18.38 -10.06 -16.77
N LEU A 231 -17.41 -9.18 -16.53
CA LEU A 231 -16.08 -9.55 -16.04
C LEU A 231 -16.16 -10.11 -14.61
N LEU A 232 -16.93 -9.49 -13.73
CA LEU A 232 -17.14 -9.97 -12.37
C LEU A 232 -17.89 -11.31 -12.36
N ALA A 233 -18.90 -11.49 -13.20
CA ALA A 233 -19.61 -12.76 -13.34
C ALA A 233 -18.70 -13.90 -13.84
N GLN A 234 -17.76 -13.61 -14.75
CA GLN A 234 -16.76 -14.57 -15.19
C GLN A 234 -15.73 -14.87 -14.09
N TRP A 235 -15.37 -13.87 -13.32
CA TRP A 235 -14.35 -13.98 -12.28
C TRP A 235 -14.89 -14.53 -10.95
N LEU A 236 -16.19 -14.39 -10.70
CA LEU A 236 -16.94 -15.00 -9.60
C LEU A 236 -17.77 -16.19 -10.12
N PRO A 237 -17.15 -17.22 -10.71
CA PRO A 237 -17.89 -18.29 -11.39
C PRO A 237 -18.67 -19.17 -10.43
N ASP A 238 -18.30 -19.18 -9.15
CA ASP A 238 -18.94 -19.98 -8.12
C ASP A 238 -19.99 -19.14 -7.37
N ALA A 239 -21.25 -19.38 -7.68
CA ALA A 239 -22.39 -18.74 -7.01
C ALA A 239 -22.46 -19.07 -5.50
N ALA A 240 -21.74 -20.07 -5.03
CA ALA A 240 -21.57 -20.43 -3.63
C ALA A 240 -20.19 -20.04 -3.07
N GLY A 241 -19.38 -19.34 -3.84
CA GLY A 241 -17.99 -18.98 -3.51
C GLY A 241 -17.88 -18.01 -2.34
N ARG A 242 -16.71 -18.04 -1.71
CA ARG A 242 -16.31 -17.13 -0.62
C ARG A 242 -15.21 -16.21 -1.11
N TYR A 243 -15.43 -14.90 -1.03
CA TYR A 243 -14.48 -13.93 -1.54
C TYR A 243 -14.12 -12.87 -0.50
N LEU A 244 -12.84 -12.54 -0.43
CA LEU A 244 -12.37 -11.35 0.28
C LEU A 244 -12.39 -10.15 -0.67
N VAL A 245 -13.13 -9.11 -0.30
CA VAL A 245 -13.16 -7.82 -1.00
C VAL A 245 -12.43 -6.80 -0.13
N LEU A 246 -11.19 -6.48 -0.50
CA LEU A 246 -10.31 -5.61 0.25
C LEU A 246 -10.30 -4.22 -0.37
N CYS A 247 -10.71 -3.21 0.40
CA CYS A 247 -10.78 -1.80 0.00
C CYS A 247 -9.67 -0.97 0.66
N GLU A 248 -9.33 0.17 0.10
CA GLU A 248 -8.27 1.04 0.66
C GLU A 248 -8.64 1.58 2.04
N ASP A 249 -9.91 1.96 2.25
CA ASP A 249 -10.41 2.55 3.49
C ASP A 249 -11.86 2.12 3.80
N ASP A 250 -12.36 2.49 4.97
CA ASP A 250 -13.72 2.16 5.42
C ASP A 250 -14.81 2.79 4.54
N ALA A 251 -14.58 3.99 4.00
CA ALA A 251 -15.53 4.66 3.12
C ALA A 251 -15.65 3.91 1.79
N ALA A 252 -14.53 3.45 1.24
CA ALA A 252 -14.49 2.60 0.06
C ALA A 252 -15.17 1.25 0.32
N ALA A 253 -14.93 0.65 1.50
CA ALA A 253 -15.57 -0.61 1.88
C ALA A 253 -17.10 -0.46 1.98
N ALA A 254 -17.59 0.58 2.62
CA ALA A 254 -19.02 0.84 2.73
C ALA A 254 -19.70 1.03 1.36
N GLN A 255 -19.09 1.84 0.48
CA GLN A 255 -19.59 2.05 -0.88
C GLN A 255 -19.54 0.77 -1.72
N THR A 256 -18.47 -0.01 -1.60
CA THR A 256 -18.31 -1.28 -2.34
C THR A 256 -19.37 -2.30 -1.89
N ALA A 257 -19.66 -2.37 -0.59
CA ALA A 257 -20.72 -3.23 -0.07
C ALA A 257 -22.10 -2.87 -0.66
N GLU A 258 -22.44 -1.58 -0.69
CA GLU A 258 -23.69 -1.10 -1.29
C GLU A 258 -23.78 -1.43 -2.79
N GLN A 259 -22.67 -1.29 -3.52
CA GLN A 259 -22.63 -1.63 -4.94
C GLN A 259 -22.71 -3.14 -5.18
N ALA A 260 -22.09 -3.95 -4.33
CA ALA A 260 -22.18 -5.41 -4.41
C ALA A 260 -23.62 -5.90 -4.18
N GLU A 261 -24.36 -5.30 -3.22
CA GLU A 261 -25.78 -5.60 -3.01
C GLU A 261 -26.62 -5.32 -4.26
N LYS A 262 -26.33 -4.22 -4.97
CA LYS A 262 -27.03 -3.87 -6.21
C LYS A 262 -26.70 -4.81 -7.38
N LEU A 263 -25.43 -5.24 -7.49
CA LEU A 263 -24.96 -6.07 -8.59
C LEU A 263 -25.38 -7.54 -8.44
N PHE A 264 -25.26 -8.09 -7.24
CA PHE A 264 -25.45 -9.53 -7.00
C PHE A 264 -26.82 -9.88 -6.39
N GLY A 265 -27.58 -8.88 -5.93
CA GLY A 265 -28.94 -9.06 -5.45
C GLY A 265 -29.08 -9.73 -4.08
N ALA A 266 -30.32 -10.07 -3.71
CA ALA A 266 -30.69 -10.55 -2.38
C ALA A 266 -30.15 -11.94 -1.98
N GLY A 267 -29.52 -12.67 -2.89
CA GLY A 267 -28.89 -13.98 -2.62
C GLY A 267 -27.44 -13.88 -2.15
N THR A 268 -26.89 -12.66 -2.00
CA THR A 268 -25.50 -12.44 -1.62
C THR A 268 -25.41 -12.05 -0.15
N HIS A 269 -24.59 -12.76 0.61
CA HIS A 269 -24.30 -12.41 2.00
C HIS A 269 -23.04 -11.55 2.08
N ILE A 270 -23.17 -10.32 2.60
CA ILE A 270 -22.08 -9.36 2.76
C ILE A 270 -21.74 -9.21 4.24
N TYR A 271 -20.49 -9.47 4.57
CA TYR A 271 -19.93 -9.39 5.93
C TYR A 271 -18.92 -8.25 6.02
N LYS A 272 -18.89 -7.60 7.18
CA LYS A 272 -17.87 -6.59 7.54
C LYS A 272 -16.82 -7.13 8.51
N ASP A 273 -17.08 -8.27 9.12
CA ASP A 273 -16.19 -8.94 10.06
C ASP A 273 -15.89 -10.40 9.64
N ALA A 274 -14.71 -10.85 9.99
CA ALA A 274 -14.23 -12.18 9.61
C ALA A 274 -14.92 -13.31 10.40
N GLU A 275 -15.45 -13.04 11.58
CA GLU A 275 -16.06 -14.06 12.46
C GLU A 275 -17.43 -14.49 11.90
N GLY A 276 -18.29 -13.54 11.61
CA GLY A 276 -19.58 -13.80 10.94
C GLY A 276 -19.40 -14.46 9.58
N PHE A 277 -18.41 -13.99 8.80
CA PHE A 277 -18.08 -14.57 7.51
C PHE A 277 -17.56 -16.02 7.62
N ALA A 278 -16.77 -16.33 8.65
CA ALA A 278 -16.26 -17.69 8.87
C ALA A 278 -17.35 -18.64 9.35
N ALA A 279 -18.31 -18.14 10.12
CA ALA A 279 -19.39 -18.94 10.72
C ALA A 279 -20.50 -19.30 9.71
N ASP A 280 -20.62 -18.58 8.59
CA ASP A 280 -21.66 -18.83 7.60
C ASP A 280 -21.32 -20.01 6.69
N GLU A 281 -22.14 -21.07 6.75
CA GLU A 281 -22.04 -22.29 5.94
C GLU A 281 -23.05 -22.30 4.78
N ALA A 282 -23.81 -21.20 4.56
CA ALA A 282 -24.83 -21.14 3.51
C ALA A 282 -24.20 -21.35 2.11
N ALA A 283 -24.90 -22.08 1.23
CA ALA A 283 -24.50 -22.32 -0.15
C ALA A 283 -24.87 -21.13 -1.06
N THR A 284 -24.41 -19.91 -0.69
CA THR A 284 -24.66 -18.67 -1.42
C THR A 284 -23.35 -17.89 -1.58
N LEU A 285 -23.32 -16.91 -2.49
CA LEU A 285 -22.20 -16.01 -2.64
C LEU A 285 -21.97 -15.22 -1.35
N ARG A 286 -20.76 -15.31 -0.80
CA ARG A 286 -20.36 -14.66 0.45
C ARG A 286 -19.18 -13.73 0.22
N LEU A 287 -19.36 -12.47 0.56
CA LEU A 287 -18.36 -11.44 0.41
C LEU A 287 -17.96 -10.89 1.78
N LEU A 288 -16.70 -11.02 2.16
CA LEU A 288 -16.13 -10.26 3.27
C LEU A 288 -15.59 -8.95 2.73
N VAL A 289 -16.33 -7.84 2.95
CA VAL A 289 -15.94 -6.50 2.48
C VAL A 289 -15.35 -5.71 3.63
N CYS A 290 -14.07 -5.41 3.56
CA CYS A 290 -13.36 -4.72 4.64
C CYS A 290 -12.29 -3.76 4.12
N ALA A 291 -11.90 -2.83 4.97
CA ALA A 291 -10.79 -1.91 4.72
C ALA A 291 -9.42 -2.60 4.88
N ASN A 292 -8.42 -2.05 4.20
CA ASN A 292 -7.04 -2.50 4.29
C ASN A 292 -6.46 -2.19 5.67
N GLY A 293 -6.44 -3.18 6.54
CA GLY A 293 -5.93 -3.06 7.90
C GLY A 293 -5.22 -4.33 8.40
N PRO A 294 -4.56 -4.28 9.57
CA PRO A 294 -3.85 -5.44 10.12
C PRO A 294 -4.76 -6.65 10.38
N ALA A 295 -6.04 -6.44 10.65
CA ALA A 295 -7.01 -7.53 10.88
C ALA A 295 -7.12 -8.50 9.70
N VAL A 296 -6.93 -8.00 8.47
CA VAL A 296 -6.98 -8.81 7.23
C VAL A 296 -5.87 -9.86 7.18
N GLN A 297 -4.80 -9.73 7.94
CA GLN A 297 -3.70 -10.70 7.96
C GLN A 297 -4.05 -12.02 8.69
N ALA A 298 -5.21 -12.10 9.35
CA ALA A 298 -5.66 -13.34 9.95
C ALA A 298 -6.00 -14.37 8.85
N PRO A 299 -5.55 -15.64 8.98
CA PRO A 299 -5.85 -16.65 7.97
C PRO A 299 -7.35 -16.86 7.79
N LEU A 300 -7.80 -16.82 6.53
CA LEU A 300 -9.17 -17.08 6.12
C LEU A 300 -9.22 -18.42 5.36
N ALA A 301 -10.02 -19.36 5.84
CA ALA A 301 -10.15 -20.67 5.22
C ALA A 301 -11.21 -20.65 4.11
N GLY A 302 -10.99 -21.46 3.05
CA GLY A 302 -11.97 -21.73 2.00
C GLY A 302 -12.30 -20.53 1.13
N ILE A 303 -11.35 -19.60 0.93
CA ILE A 303 -11.52 -18.44 0.06
C ILE A 303 -11.37 -18.87 -1.40
N SER A 304 -12.36 -18.55 -2.23
CA SER A 304 -12.37 -18.82 -3.67
C SER A 304 -11.59 -17.77 -4.47
N GLY A 305 -11.46 -16.56 -3.95
CA GLY A 305 -10.70 -15.49 -4.59
C GLY A 305 -10.71 -14.17 -3.79
N VAL A 306 -9.91 -13.23 -4.26
CA VAL A 306 -9.73 -11.90 -3.67
C VAL A 306 -10.08 -10.82 -4.69
N VAL A 307 -10.80 -9.79 -4.25
CA VAL A 307 -11.04 -8.56 -5.01
C VAL A 307 -10.35 -7.40 -4.29
N LEU A 308 -9.42 -6.73 -4.97
CA LEU A 308 -8.79 -5.51 -4.48
C LEU A 308 -9.49 -4.31 -5.08
N VAL A 309 -10.10 -3.45 -4.25
CA VAL A 309 -10.80 -2.24 -4.71
C VAL A 309 -9.94 -1.02 -4.41
N ARG A 310 -9.46 -0.37 -5.47
CA ARG A 310 -8.50 0.73 -5.37
C ARG A 310 -9.01 2.00 -6.04
N ARG A 311 -8.86 3.11 -5.35
CA ARG A 311 -9.15 4.46 -5.87
C ARG A 311 -7.88 5.26 -6.16
N SER A 312 -6.81 4.97 -5.43
CA SER A 312 -5.51 5.62 -5.60
C SER A 312 -4.63 4.86 -6.58
N ALA A 313 -3.68 5.57 -7.18
CA ALA A 313 -2.61 4.99 -7.99
C ALA A 313 -1.33 4.74 -7.16
N GLU A 314 -1.41 4.82 -5.83
CA GLU A 314 -0.24 4.74 -4.96
C GLU A 314 0.29 3.30 -4.90
N PRO A 315 1.56 3.07 -5.31
CA PRO A 315 2.14 1.73 -5.32
C PRO A 315 2.26 1.10 -3.93
N ALA A 316 2.47 1.92 -2.89
CA ALA A 316 2.60 1.47 -1.51
C ALA A 316 1.31 0.82 -1.01
N ALA A 317 0.16 1.51 -1.15
CA ALA A 317 -1.15 0.98 -0.78
C ALA A 317 -1.46 -0.33 -1.52
N TYR A 318 -1.16 -0.39 -2.83
CA TYR A 318 -1.34 -1.59 -3.63
C TYR A 318 -0.56 -2.79 -3.07
N ARG A 319 0.75 -2.62 -2.85
CA ARG A 319 1.61 -3.71 -2.37
C ARG A 319 1.19 -4.20 -1.00
N GLN A 320 0.80 -3.27 -0.12
CA GLN A 320 0.33 -3.60 1.21
C GLN A 320 -0.99 -4.40 1.17
N MET A 321 -1.97 -3.97 0.35
CA MET A 321 -3.23 -4.68 0.16
C MET A 321 -3.00 -6.09 -0.37
N LEU A 322 -2.21 -6.24 -1.42
CA LEU A 322 -1.91 -7.54 -2.02
C LEU A 322 -1.17 -8.46 -1.05
N ALA A 323 -0.15 -7.95 -0.34
CA ALA A 323 0.57 -8.73 0.66
C ALA A 323 -0.35 -9.27 1.77
N ARG A 324 -1.23 -8.42 2.30
CA ARG A 324 -2.20 -8.81 3.33
C ARG A 324 -3.21 -9.83 2.83
N ALA A 325 -3.74 -9.62 1.63
CA ALA A 325 -4.68 -10.54 1.01
C ALA A 325 -4.06 -11.93 0.79
N LEU A 326 -2.85 -12.00 0.24
CA LEU A 326 -2.16 -13.27 0.03
C LEU A 326 -1.74 -13.95 1.33
N ALA A 327 -1.37 -13.18 2.35
CA ALA A 327 -1.09 -13.71 3.68
C ALA A 327 -2.32 -14.34 4.34
N ALA A 328 -3.52 -13.76 4.10
CA ALA A 328 -4.78 -14.25 4.64
C ALA A 328 -5.36 -15.43 3.87
N CYS A 329 -5.32 -15.38 2.53
CA CYS A 329 -6.08 -16.28 1.65
C CYS A 329 -5.22 -17.34 0.96
N GLY A 330 -3.90 -17.17 0.93
CA GLY A 330 -3.01 -18.08 0.20
C GLY A 330 -2.98 -17.80 -1.31
N SER A 331 -2.63 -18.82 -2.10
CA SER A 331 -2.58 -18.76 -3.57
C SER A 331 -4.00 -18.92 -4.14
N VAL A 332 -4.67 -17.79 -4.34
CA VAL A 332 -6.03 -17.73 -4.90
C VAL A 332 -6.07 -16.77 -6.09
N PRO A 333 -7.10 -16.83 -6.95
CA PRO A 333 -7.34 -15.81 -7.97
C PRO A 333 -7.50 -14.41 -7.35
N VAL A 334 -6.87 -13.41 -7.95
CA VAL A 334 -6.96 -12.02 -7.53
C VAL A 334 -7.50 -11.18 -8.67
N ALA A 335 -8.56 -10.41 -8.43
CA ALA A 335 -9.02 -9.34 -9.31
C ALA A 335 -8.73 -7.98 -8.67
N GLU A 336 -8.19 -7.06 -9.45
CA GLU A 336 -8.00 -5.67 -9.05
C GLU A 336 -9.05 -4.80 -9.74
N LEU A 337 -9.91 -4.15 -8.96
CA LEU A 337 -10.82 -3.12 -9.43
C LEU A 337 -10.20 -1.75 -9.15
N SER A 338 -9.73 -1.08 -10.19
CA SER A 338 -9.06 0.21 -10.04
C SER A 338 -9.87 1.34 -10.68
N ALA A 339 -9.93 2.48 -10.00
CA ALA A 339 -10.53 3.71 -10.50
C ALA A 339 -9.54 4.59 -11.29
N ALA A 340 -8.29 4.16 -11.47
CA ALA A 340 -7.25 4.95 -12.13
C ALA A 340 -6.42 4.13 -13.11
N PHE A 341 -6.17 4.66 -14.31
CA PHE A 341 -5.29 4.03 -15.30
C PHE A 341 -3.84 3.89 -14.80
N GLU A 342 -3.37 4.82 -13.99
CA GLU A 342 -2.05 4.79 -13.37
C GLU A 342 -1.84 3.57 -12.49
N ALA A 343 -2.89 3.10 -11.85
CA ALA A 343 -2.85 1.90 -11.00
C ALA A 343 -2.44 0.64 -11.77
N LEU A 344 -2.72 0.57 -13.08
CA LEU A 344 -2.29 -0.54 -13.94
C LEU A 344 -0.76 -0.66 -14.04
N THR A 345 -0.02 0.38 -13.71
CA THR A 345 1.45 0.37 -13.70
C THR A 345 2.00 -0.38 -12.49
N CYS A 346 1.28 -0.39 -11.36
CA CYS A 346 1.72 -1.02 -10.11
C CYS A 346 1.93 -2.52 -10.27
N VAL A 347 0.98 -3.22 -10.90
CA VAL A 347 1.07 -4.67 -11.18
C VAL A 347 2.27 -5.00 -12.05
N GLN A 348 2.54 -4.19 -13.07
CA GLN A 348 3.68 -4.42 -13.96
C GLN A 348 5.01 -4.18 -13.27
N GLN A 349 5.06 -3.21 -12.37
CA GLN A 349 6.25 -2.97 -11.57
C GLN A 349 6.51 -4.16 -10.64
N LEU A 350 5.48 -4.66 -9.95
CA LEU A 350 5.58 -5.85 -9.12
C LEU A 350 6.02 -7.08 -9.93
N ARG A 351 5.45 -7.27 -11.13
CA ARG A 351 5.86 -8.36 -12.03
C ARG A 351 7.34 -8.31 -12.39
N LYS A 352 7.90 -7.11 -12.63
CA LYS A 352 9.32 -6.92 -12.85
C LYS A 352 10.15 -7.23 -11.61
N GLU A 353 9.69 -6.85 -10.45
CA GLU A 353 10.34 -7.16 -9.16
C GLU A 353 10.39 -8.67 -8.92
N CYS A 354 9.28 -9.39 -9.13
CA CYS A 354 9.23 -10.85 -9.05
C CYS A 354 10.24 -11.50 -10.01
N SER A 355 10.26 -11.07 -11.28
CA SER A 355 11.19 -11.59 -12.27
C SER A 355 12.65 -11.29 -11.92
N ALA A 356 12.95 -10.09 -11.41
CA ALA A 356 14.28 -9.71 -10.97
C ALA A 356 14.77 -10.51 -9.74
N ALA A 357 13.82 -10.94 -8.90
CA ALA A 357 14.09 -11.80 -7.75
C ALA A 357 14.13 -13.30 -8.10
N GLY A 358 13.97 -13.68 -9.38
CA GLY A 358 14.03 -15.07 -9.84
C GLY A 358 12.74 -15.86 -9.65
N ALA A 359 11.62 -15.20 -9.35
CA ALA A 359 10.31 -15.86 -9.26
C ALA A 359 9.81 -16.28 -10.65
N GLU A 360 8.94 -17.28 -10.67
CA GLU A 360 8.14 -17.60 -11.85
C GLU A 360 7.35 -16.38 -12.34
N ALA A 361 6.96 -16.39 -13.62
CA ALA A 361 6.22 -15.28 -14.18
C ALA A 361 4.93 -15.03 -13.40
N PHE A 362 4.77 -13.83 -12.87
CA PHE A 362 3.54 -13.40 -12.21
C PHE A 362 2.33 -13.59 -13.17
N PRO A 363 1.32 -14.38 -12.79
CA PRO A 363 0.26 -14.82 -13.69
C PRO A 363 -0.74 -13.68 -13.94
N LEU A 364 -0.40 -12.75 -14.83
CA LEU A 364 -1.22 -11.59 -15.16
C LEU A 364 -2.06 -11.84 -16.41
N GLU A 365 -3.37 -11.86 -16.24
CA GLU A 365 -4.33 -11.77 -17.34
C GLU A 365 -4.61 -10.30 -17.66
N GLU A 366 -4.48 -9.92 -18.92
CA GLU A 366 -4.58 -8.52 -19.35
C GLU A 366 -5.75 -8.24 -20.28
N PRO A 367 -7.00 -8.17 -19.82
CA PRO A 367 -8.10 -7.71 -20.65
C PRO A 367 -7.94 -6.24 -21.08
N LEU A 368 -7.09 -5.48 -20.35
CA LEU A 368 -6.84 -4.05 -20.57
C LEU A 368 -5.61 -3.73 -21.44
N SER A 369 -5.00 -4.71 -22.09
CA SER A 369 -3.74 -4.50 -22.83
C SER A 369 -3.84 -3.42 -23.91
N ALA A 370 -4.95 -3.34 -24.64
CA ALA A 370 -5.22 -2.34 -25.66
C ALA A 370 -5.42 -0.93 -25.02
N CYS A 371 -6.22 -0.85 -23.98
CA CYS A 371 -6.46 0.39 -23.23
C CYS A 371 -5.17 0.92 -22.64
N ARG A 372 -4.33 0.05 -22.06
CA ARG A 372 -3.05 0.45 -21.49
C ARG A 372 -2.06 0.94 -22.55
N ARG A 373 -2.04 0.36 -23.75
CA ARG A 373 -1.22 0.88 -24.85
C ARG A 373 -1.67 2.27 -25.28
N ALA A 374 -2.98 2.44 -25.48
CA ALA A 374 -3.56 3.74 -25.88
C ALA A 374 -3.36 4.79 -24.77
N TYR A 375 -3.57 4.44 -23.51
CA TYR A 375 -3.31 5.33 -22.36
C TYR A 375 -1.85 5.77 -22.28
N ARG A 376 -0.89 4.84 -22.42
CA ARG A 376 0.54 5.20 -22.44
C ARG A 376 0.91 6.13 -23.60
N GLN A 377 0.31 5.95 -24.78
CA GLN A 377 0.52 6.85 -25.91
C GLN A 377 -0.03 8.25 -25.63
N LEU A 378 -1.22 8.32 -25.03
CA LEU A 378 -1.81 9.59 -24.62
C LEU A 378 -0.97 10.28 -23.54
N ARG A 379 -0.54 9.55 -22.48
CA ARG A 379 0.31 10.12 -21.43
C ARG A 379 1.64 10.65 -21.95
N ARG A 380 2.32 9.89 -22.83
CA ARG A 380 3.55 10.36 -23.48
C ARG A 380 3.32 11.63 -24.31
N ALA A 381 2.17 11.76 -24.95
CA ALA A 381 1.83 12.97 -25.70
C ALA A 381 1.55 14.17 -24.77
N LEU A 382 0.87 13.94 -23.64
CA LEU A 382 0.66 14.97 -22.61
C LEU A 382 1.98 15.40 -21.98
N ASP A 383 2.89 14.48 -21.70
CA ASP A 383 4.24 14.77 -21.20
C ASP A 383 5.06 15.56 -22.25
N SER A 384 4.89 15.23 -23.55
CA SER A 384 5.55 15.97 -24.62
C SER A 384 5.04 17.40 -24.76
N ASP A 385 3.77 17.67 -24.41
CA ASP A 385 3.25 19.02 -24.35
C ASP A 385 3.89 19.83 -23.22
N TRP A 386 4.16 19.26 -22.07
CA TRP A 386 4.96 19.91 -21.03
C TRP A 386 6.36 20.30 -21.55
N GLU A 387 7.04 19.40 -22.23
CA GLU A 387 8.35 19.64 -22.86
C GLU A 387 8.30 20.77 -23.89
N ARG A 388 7.25 20.82 -24.71
CA ARG A 388 7.07 21.88 -25.71
C ARG A 388 6.90 23.25 -25.04
N TYR A 389 6.08 23.35 -24.00
CA TYR A 389 5.92 24.58 -23.25
C TYR A 389 7.18 25.00 -22.52
N TYR A 390 7.89 24.02 -21.93
CA TYR A 390 9.18 24.27 -21.27
C TYR A 390 10.24 24.78 -22.28
N ALA A 391 10.31 24.15 -23.43
CA ALA A 391 11.22 24.58 -24.51
C ALA A 391 10.89 26.02 -24.97
N ALA A 392 9.60 26.37 -25.13
CA ALA A 392 9.18 27.71 -25.45
C ALA A 392 9.54 28.72 -24.34
N ALA A 393 9.34 28.39 -23.09
CA ALA A 393 9.76 29.21 -21.95
C ALA A 393 11.28 29.42 -21.92
N LYS A 394 12.07 28.37 -22.18
CA LYS A 394 13.53 28.45 -22.29
C LYS A 394 13.98 29.31 -23.46
N GLN A 395 13.31 29.23 -24.61
CA GLN A 395 13.59 30.09 -25.74
C GLN A 395 13.27 31.56 -25.44
N MET A 396 12.17 31.84 -24.74
CA MET A 396 11.86 33.22 -24.26
C MET A 396 13.02 33.78 -23.42
N THR A 397 13.56 32.98 -22.50
CA THR A 397 14.68 33.38 -21.65
C THR A 397 15.95 33.63 -22.51
N ALA A 398 16.22 32.76 -23.48
CA ALA A 398 17.34 32.91 -24.41
C ALA A 398 17.25 34.16 -25.28
N GLU A 399 16.02 34.62 -25.60
CA GLU A 399 15.75 35.86 -26.31
C GLU A 399 15.73 37.10 -25.38
N GLY A 400 16.12 36.92 -24.10
CA GLY A 400 16.14 38.02 -23.11
C GLY A 400 14.77 38.46 -22.61
N LYS A 401 13.71 37.68 -22.87
CA LYS A 401 12.35 37.95 -22.36
C LYS A 401 12.17 37.42 -20.95
N THR A 402 11.42 38.16 -20.12
CA THR A 402 11.08 37.71 -18.78
C THR A 402 10.04 36.59 -18.82
N LEU A 403 10.11 35.67 -17.84
CA LEU A 403 9.06 34.66 -17.57
C LEU A 403 7.93 35.23 -16.69
N ASP A 404 8.06 36.45 -16.20
CA ASP A 404 6.98 37.16 -15.51
C ASP A 404 6.08 37.87 -16.49
N VAL A 405 5.20 37.08 -17.09
CA VAL A 405 4.26 37.51 -18.14
C VAL A 405 2.83 37.28 -17.69
N PRO A 406 1.87 38.09 -18.20
CA PRO A 406 0.46 37.90 -17.87
C PRO A 406 -0.05 36.56 -18.41
N ARG A 407 -1.10 36.03 -17.77
CA ARG A 407 -1.73 34.75 -18.13
C ARG A 407 -2.13 34.64 -19.61
N SER A 408 -2.51 35.76 -20.22
CA SER A 408 -2.91 35.81 -21.62
C SER A 408 -1.73 35.84 -22.61
N TYR A 409 -0.50 35.89 -22.12
CA TYR A 409 0.69 35.98 -22.97
C TYR A 409 0.91 34.72 -23.79
N SER A 410 1.13 34.89 -25.08
CA SER A 410 1.44 33.84 -26.04
C SER A 410 2.83 34.03 -26.64
N PHE A 411 3.56 32.93 -26.81
CA PHE A 411 4.87 32.90 -27.46
C PHE A 411 4.93 31.71 -28.43
N GLY A 412 5.33 31.95 -29.67
CA GLY A 412 5.34 30.94 -30.72
C GLY A 412 3.99 30.25 -30.95
N GLY A 413 2.88 30.97 -30.78
CA GLY A 413 1.53 30.45 -30.91
C GLY A 413 1.05 29.62 -29.71
N MET A 414 1.85 29.51 -28.62
CA MET A 414 1.51 28.79 -27.40
C MET A 414 1.20 29.73 -26.25
N ALA A 415 0.17 29.44 -25.43
CA ALA A 415 -0.22 30.22 -24.26
C ALA A 415 0.75 30.00 -23.09
N VAL A 416 1.99 30.44 -23.25
CA VAL A 416 3.09 30.20 -22.28
C VAL A 416 2.81 30.89 -20.96
N GLY A 417 2.18 32.04 -20.91
CA GLY A 417 1.82 32.76 -19.69
C GLY A 417 0.90 31.92 -18.79
N ARG A 418 -0.15 31.31 -19.37
CA ARG A 418 -1.07 30.41 -18.65
C ARG A 418 -0.37 29.16 -18.16
N TRP A 419 0.54 28.61 -18.95
CA TRP A 419 1.31 27.42 -18.54
C TRP A 419 2.24 27.76 -17.38
N LEU A 420 3.02 28.82 -17.43
CA LEU A 420 3.90 29.29 -16.37
C LEU A 420 3.15 29.51 -15.05
N GLU A 421 2.01 30.22 -15.11
CA GLU A 421 1.16 30.43 -13.94
C GLU A 421 0.70 29.09 -13.32
N ASN A 422 0.27 28.16 -14.16
CA ASN A 422 -0.13 26.83 -13.71
C ASN A 422 1.01 26.06 -13.04
N GLN A 423 2.23 26.11 -13.60
CA GLN A 423 3.38 25.45 -12.99
C GLN A 423 3.72 26.05 -11.61
N ARG A 424 3.67 27.39 -11.50
CA ARG A 424 3.86 28.10 -10.22
C ARG A 424 2.81 27.71 -9.17
N LEU A 425 1.53 27.60 -9.57
CA LEU A 425 0.43 27.23 -8.68
C LEU A 425 0.52 25.75 -8.22
N VAL A 426 0.86 24.84 -9.12
CA VAL A 426 1.07 23.42 -8.80
C VAL A 426 2.24 23.27 -7.84
N ARG A 427 3.35 23.97 -8.09
CA ARG A 427 4.52 23.94 -7.23
C ARG A 427 4.25 24.51 -5.84
N ALA A 428 3.46 25.57 -5.75
CA ALA A 428 3.04 26.20 -4.50
C ALA A 428 1.95 25.41 -3.75
N GLY A 429 1.53 24.24 -4.25
CA GLY A 429 0.44 23.46 -3.68
C GLY A 429 -0.95 24.10 -3.76
N LYS A 430 -1.08 25.20 -4.51
CA LYS A 430 -2.34 25.95 -4.65
C LYS A 430 -3.25 25.44 -5.77
N LYS A 431 -2.78 24.48 -6.55
CA LYS A 431 -3.54 23.83 -7.63
C LYS A 431 -3.28 22.33 -7.61
N LYS A 432 -4.33 21.54 -7.84
CA LYS A 432 -4.20 20.10 -8.03
C LYS A 432 -3.34 19.81 -9.25
N GLY A 433 -2.31 18.98 -9.07
CA GLY A 433 -1.35 18.54 -10.07
C GLY A 433 -0.06 18.12 -9.39
N ARG A 434 0.76 17.31 -10.06
CA ARG A 434 2.05 16.87 -9.53
C ARG A 434 3.12 17.12 -10.58
N LEU A 435 4.16 17.81 -10.20
CA LEU A 435 5.41 17.88 -10.96
C LEU A 435 6.27 16.68 -10.60
N THR A 436 6.92 16.05 -11.56
CA THR A 436 7.99 15.12 -11.26
C THR A 436 9.16 15.85 -10.63
N ALA A 437 10.01 15.17 -9.85
CA ALA A 437 11.22 15.77 -9.29
C ALA A 437 12.06 16.46 -10.38
N THR A 438 12.25 15.77 -11.51
CA THR A 438 12.99 16.31 -12.67
C THR A 438 12.32 17.57 -13.27
N GLN A 439 10.99 17.62 -13.33
CA GLN A 439 10.28 18.82 -13.82
C GLN A 439 10.41 19.98 -12.83
N ALA A 440 10.33 19.71 -11.53
CA ALA A 440 10.51 20.72 -10.50
C ALA A 440 11.93 21.32 -10.55
N ASP A 441 12.97 20.48 -10.60
CA ASP A 441 14.37 20.91 -10.70
C ASP A 441 14.65 21.73 -11.97
N ARG A 442 13.97 21.41 -13.07
CA ARG A 442 14.13 22.14 -14.34
C ARG A 442 13.43 23.50 -14.32
N LEU A 443 12.36 23.65 -13.57
CA LEU A 443 11.68 24.94 -13.41
C LEU A 443 12.43 25.89 -12.45
N ASP A 444 13.40 25.38 -11.67
CA ASP A 444 14.25 26.14 -10.76
C ASP A 444 15.49 26.73 -11.45
N LYS A 445 15.83 26.21 -12.61
CA LYS A 445 16.95 26.65 -13.45
C LYS A 445 16.51 27.68 -14.50
#